data_e35d8c9a37fe655b3ac57e1ff66d2912
#
_entry.id   e35d8c9a37fe655b3ac57e1ff66d2912
#
_cell.length_a   1.000
_cell.length_b   1.000
_cell.length_c   1.000
_cell.angle_alpha   90.00
_cell.angle_beta   90.00
_cell.angle_gamma   90.00
#
_symmetry.space_group_name_H-M   'P 1'
#
loop_
_entity.id
_entity.type
_entity.pdbx_description
1 polymer ?
#
loop_
_entity_poly.entity_id
_entity_poly.type
_entity_poly.pdbx_seq_one_letter_code
_entity_poly.pdbx_strand_id
1 'polypeptide(L)'
;MMTIKMSVAAAIIAISVSPTANARQLDPANPTDAVEIMKRTQCGVKDSEPAVYYWSGRIYSRVDGEPDKLLFGGEGMNIRQCIAITDPKRGTGFRQVSREVMFFTDPKTGQIVRQWDNPWTGEKVEVMHIANDPVNGRPSFPMSAEGKPYTISMQRMGQWVQMPIEVPLFYENPLGGDYQDFVGNKYHAMEIFDFAARADELLDTKYPTAYPSVSWVRISDWMPWMKMRGRHGNIVFNAMGAKLKSYAELPAVIRDEIAARYPTYVAPPPTDDARPNETTWTVFKKRLDAARKAAPAK
;
A
#
# COMPACT_ATOMS: atom_id res chain seq x y z
N MET A 1 42.86 -21.10 69.88
CA MET A 1 41.61 -20.30 69.74
C MET A 1 41.84 -19.30 68.60
N MET A 2 41.36 -19.65 67.42
CA MET A 2 41.66 -18.93 66.19
C MET A 2 40.34 -18.21 65.71
N THR A 3 40.36 -16.88 65.80
CA THR A 3 39.22 -16.03 65.54
C THR A 3 39.20 -15.68 64.05
N ILE A 4 38.21 -16.20 63.31
CA ILE A 4 37.96 -15.89 61.88
C ILE A 4 37.13 -14.61 61.82
N LYS A 5 37.68 -13.55 61.23
CA LYS A 5 36.92 -12.33 60.88
C LYS A 5 36.29 -12.51 59.52
N MET A 6 34.97 -12.62 59.48
CA MET A 6 34.18 -12.54 58.24
C MET A 6 33.96 -11.07 57.86
N SER A 7 34.51 -10.67 56.71
CA SER A 7 34.19 -9.37 56.07
C SER A 7 33.02 -9.55 55.15
N VAL A 8 31.91 -8.86 55.44
CA VAL A 8 30.72 -8.78 54.56
C VAL A 8 30.94 -7.61 53.60
N ALA A 9 31.11 -7.94 52.31
CA ALA A 9 31.14 -6.93 51.25
C ALA A 9 29.70 -6.65 50.80
N ALA A 10 29.20 -5.44 51.04
CA ALA A 10 27.90 -4.98 50.53
C ALA A 10 28.04 -4.57 49.07
N ALA A 11 27.42 -5.33 48.15
CA ALA A 11 27.32 -4.95 46.77
C ALA A 11 26.20 -3.91 46.56
N ILE A 12 26.56 -2.68 46.24
CA ILE A 12 25.61 -1.63 45.85
C ILE A 12 25.20 -1.89 44.37
N ILE A 13 23.98 -2.36 44.16
CA ILE A 13 23.40 -2.45 42.83
C ILE A 13 22.94 -1.05 42.43
N ALA A 14 23.66 -0.39 41.54
CA ALA A 14 23.23 0.86 40.93
C ALA A 14 22.12 0.54 39.89
N ILE A 15 20.87 0.81 40.27
CA ILE A 15 19.75 0.76 39.33
C ILE A 15 19.86 2.00 38.42
N SER A 16 20.33 1.80 37.19
CA SER A 16 20.30 2.83 36.16
C SER A 16 18.84 3.02 35.72
N VAL A 17 18.18 4.04 36.23
CA VAL A 17 16.88 4.50 35.72
C VAL A 17 17.17 5.19 34.38
N SER A 18 16.94 4.48 33.26
CA SER A 18 16.90 5.12 31.97
C SER A 18 15.77 6.15 31.94
N PRO A 19 16.01 7.40 31.51
CA PRO A 19 14.95 8.39 31.43
C PRO A 19 13.87 7.84 30.46
N THR A 20 12.70 7.55 30.98
CA THR A 20 11.52 7.32 30.15
C THR A 20 11.25 8.64 29.43
N ALA A 21 11.42 8.67 28.10
CA ALA A 21 11.00 9.81 27.31
C ALA A 21 9.55 10.11 27.66
N ASN A 22 9.27 11.32 28.12
CA ASN A 22 7.92 11.73 28.48
C ASN A 22 7.03 11.56 27.24
N ALA A 23 5.98 10.76 27.38
CA ALA A 23 4.97 10.58 26.36
C ALA A 23 4.35 11.95 26.03
N ARG A 24 4.26 12.28 24.73
CA ARG A 24 3.63 13.51 24.25
C ARG A 24 2.60 13.22 23.18
N GLN A 25 1.68 14.14 23.00
CA GLN A 25 0.73 14.10 21.89
C GLN A 25 1.37 14.72 20.65
N LEU A 26 1.24 14.02 19.52
CA LEU A 26 1.61 14.52 18.20
C LEU A 26 0.53 15.47 17.69
N ASP A 27 0.97 16.58 17.08
CA ASP A 27 0.08 17.58 16.46
C ASP A 27 0.14 17.45 14.94
N PRO A 28 -0.96 17.08 14.25
CA PRO A 28 -0.99 16.95 12.80
C PRO A 28 -0.75 18.28 12.04
N ALA A 29 -0.87 19.43 12.71
CA ALA A 29 -0.54 20.73 12.15
C ALA A 29 0.96 21.08 12.26
N ASN A 30 1.70 20.40 13.16
CA ASN A 30 3.15 20.54 13.25
C ASN A 30 3.83 19.69 12.15
N PRO A 31 4.67 20.26 11.27
CA PRO A 31 5.24 19.53 10.14
C PRO A 31 6.07 18.28 10.52
N THR A 32 6.83 18.35 11.61
CA THR A 32 7.63 17.20 12.08
C THR A 32 6.74 16.11 12.63
N ASP A 33 5.72 16.47 13.42
CA ASP A 33 4.75 15.54 13.96
C ASP A 33 3.88 14.92 12.86
N ALA A 34 3.51 15.69 11.86
CA ALA A 34 2.76 15.19 10.70
C ALA A 34 3.55 14.10 9.95
N VAL A 35 4.86 14.28 9.76
CA VAL A 35 5.72 13.24 9.18
C VAL A 35 5.79 12.00 10.09
N GLU A 36 5.90 12.18 11.40
CA GLU A 36 5.89 11.07 12.36
C GLU A 36 4.55 10.33 12.36
N ILE A 37 3.42 11.03 12.34
CA ILE A 37 2.08 10.44 12.23
C ILE A 37 1.98 9.60 10.95
N MET A 38 2.46 10.12 9.81
CA MET A 38 2.45 9.39 8.56
C MET A 38 3.37 8.16 8.61
N LYS A 39 4.57 8.29 9.21
CA LYS A 39 5.48 7.15 9.41
C LYS A 39 4.83 6.06 10.26
N ARG A 40 4.16 6.40 11.35
CA ARG A 40 3.45 5.45 12.24
C ARG A 40 2.28 4.78 11.52
N THR A 41 1.63 5.50 10.63
CA THR A 41 0.58 4.94 9.77
C THR A 41 1.16 3.95 8.77
N GLN A 42 2.21 4.32 8.03
CA GLN A 42 2.65 3.59 6.85
C GLN A 42 3.75 2.54 7.10
N CYS A 43 4.56 2.71 8.14
CA CYS A 43 5.81 1.98 8.33
C CYS A 43 5.76 1.01 9.50
N GLY A 44 6.77 0.13 9.62
CA GLY A 44 7.08 -0.63 10.83
C GLY A 44 7.59 0.26 11.96
N VAL A 45 7.91 -0.34 13.10
CA VAL A 45 8.42 0.39 14.28
C VAL A 45 9.84 0.89 14.03
N LYS A 46 10.67 0.05 13.41
CA LYS A 46 12.07 0.33 13.12
C LYS A 46 12.29 0.56 11.63
N ASP A 47 13.36 1.25 11.30
CA ASP A 47 13.82 1.36 9.92
C ASP A 47 14.10 -0.04 9.35
N SER A 48 13.71 -0.25 8.10
CA SER A 48 13.79 -1.52 7.36
C SER A 48 12.92 -2.66 7.92
N GLU A 49 12.09 -2.39 8.92
CA GLU A 49 11.10 -3.36 9.40
C GLU A 49 9.93 -3.44 8.42
N PRO A 50 9.56 -4.65 7.95
CA PRO A 50 8.41 -4.80 7.08
C PRO A 50 7.11 -4.38 7.75
N ALA A 51 6.30 -3.61 7.02
CA ALA A 51 4.90 -3.35 7.36
C ALA A 51 4.02 -3.92 6.25
N VAL A 52 2.91 -4.54 6.63
CA VAL A 52 2.00 -5.22 5.72
C VAL A 52 0.62 -4.62 5.84
N TYR A 53 0.06 -4.22 4.70
CA TYR A 53 -1.36 -3.90 4.57
C TYR A 53 -2.05 -5.01 3.81
N TYR A 54 -3.18 -5.43 4.32
CA TYR A 54 -4.11 -6.33 3.66
C TYR A 54 -5.42 -5.62 3.40
N TRP A 55 -6.06 -5.92 2.28
CA TRP A 55 -7.42 -5.49 1.99
C TRP A 55 -8.20 -6.56 1.24
N SER A 56 -9.50 -6.56 1.47
CA SER A 56 -10.46 -7.41 0.78
C SER A 56 -11.66 -6.57 0.36
N GLY A 57 -12.26 -6.89 -0.79
CA GLY A 57 -13.35 -6.09 -1.30
C GLY A 57 -14.07 -6.68 -2.49
N ARG A 58 -14.83 -5.83 -3.15
CA ARG A 58 -15.67 -6.16 -4.30
C ARG A 58 -15.38 -5.21 -5.45
N ILE A 59 -15.50 -5.72 -6.65
CA ILE A 59 -15.17 -5.01 -7.89
C ILE A 59 -16.39 -5.04 -8.80
N TYR A 60 -16.83 -3.85 -9.18
CA TYR A 60 -18.04 -3.65 -9.97
C TYR A 60 -17.74 -3.01 -11.32
N SER A 61 -18.62 -3.25 -12.28
CA SER A 61 -18.71 -2.40 -13.46
C SER A 61 -19.65 -1.23 -13.21
N ARG A 62 -19.37 -0.10 -13.84
CA ARG A 62 -20.28 1.03 -13.97
C ARG A 62 -20.34 1.44 -15.44
N VAL A 63 -21.48 1.22 -16.07
CA VAL A 63 -21.73 1.50 -17.50
C VAL A 63 -23.02 2.27 -17.61
N ASP A 64 -23.02 3.36 -18.36
CA ASP A 64 -24.22 4.17 -18.56
C ASP A 64 -25.34 3.34 -19.18
N GLY A 65 -26.54 3.44 -18.59
CA GLY A 65 -27.72 2.69 -19.03
C GLY A 65 -27.77 1.22 -18.58
N GLU A 66 -26.80 0.75 -17.80
CA GLU A 66 -26.80 -0.60 -17.23
C GLU A 66 -26.74 -0.54 -15.69
N PRO A 67 -27.38 -1.49 -14.97
CA PRO A 67 -27.13 -1.66 -13.54
C PRO A 67 -25.66 -2.02 -13.26
N ASP A 68 -25.10 -1.52 -12.16
CA ASP A 68 -23.76 -1.93 -11.70
C ASP A 68 -23.74 -3.46 -11.50
N LYS A 69 -22.74 -4.14 -12.08
CA LYS A 69 -22.57 -5.60 -11.98
C LYS A 69 -21.39 -5.92 -11.07
N LEU A 70 -21.59 -6.80 -10.12
CA LEU A 70 -20.51 -7.39 -9.35
C LEU A 70 -19.73 -8.33 -10.27
N LEU A 71 -18.47 -7.98 -10.57
CA LEU A 71 -17.60 -8.74 -11.47
C LEU A 71 -16.69 -9.71 -10.71
N PHE A 72 -16.06 -9.23 -9.63
CA PHE A 72 -15.08 -9.97 -8.86
C PHE A 72 -15.14 -9.64 -7.37
N GLY A 73 -14.68 -10.56 -6.54
CA GLY A 73 -14.05 -10.23 -5.30
C GLY A 73 -12.61 -9.78 -5.52
N GLY A 74 -11.99 -9.22 -4.50
CA GLY A 74 -10.58 -8.82 -4.56
C GLY A 74 -9.90 -9.05 -3.23
N GLU A 75 -8.68 -9.62 -3.30
CA GLU A 75 -7.83 -9.89 -2.14
C GLU A 75 -6.46 -9.28 -2.43
N GLY A 76 -6.05 -8.31 -1.63
CA GLY A 76 -4.82 -7.55 -1.91
C GLY A 76 -3.90 -7.40 -0.71
N MET A 77 -2.64 -7.18 -1.00
CA MET A 77 -1.59 -6.92 -0.02
C MET A 77 -0.59 -5.93 -0.59
N ASN A 78 -0.15 -5.00 0.27
CA ASN A 78 1.04 -4.20 0.03
C ASN A 78 2.05 -4.48 1.15
N ILE A 79 3.25 -4.89 0.79
CA ILE A 79 4.36 -5.05 1.72
C ILE A 79 5.38 -3.95 1.47
N ARG A 80 5.78 -3.27 2.53
CA ARG A 80 6.62 -2.09 2.49
C ARG A 80 7.63 -2.06 3.62
N GLN A 81 8.65 -1.25 3.43
CA GLN A 81 9.57 -0.86 4.50
C GLN A 81 9.93 0.61 4.35
N CYS A 82 10.32 1.21 5.44
CA CYS A 82 10.71 2.61 5.49
C CYS A 82 12.12 2.76 6.04
N ILE A 83 12.79 3.85 5.64
CA ILE A 83 14.07 4.26 6.17
C ILE A 83 14.06 5.76 6.45
N ALA A 84 14.64 6.17 7.56
CA ALA A 84 14.84 7.57 7.86
C ALA A 84 15.80 8.20 6.85
N ILE A 85 15.48 9.40 6.40
CA ILE A 85 16.30 10.20 5.50
C ILE A 85 16.36 11.64 6.00
N THR A 86 17.48 12.32 5.76
CA THR A 86 17.65 13.72 6.17
C THR A 86 18.04 14.58 4.97
N ASP A 87 17.38 15.70 4.86
CA ASP A 87 17.69 16.74 3.87
C ASP A 87 17.97 18.05 4.62
N PRO A 88 19.08 18.76 4.34
CA PRO A 88 19.45 19.98 5.09
C PRO A 88 18.41 21.11 5.06
N LYS A 89 17.58 21.15 4.00
CA LYS A 89 16.55 22.21 3.83
C LYS A 89 15.16 21.76 4.25
N ARG A 90 14.87 20.45 4.11
CA ARG A 90 13.52 19.89 4.33
C ARG A 90 13.36 19.19 5.69
N GLY A 91 14.48 18.96 6.40
CA GLY A 91 14.50 18.29 7.71
C GLY A 91 14.63 16.76 7.60
N THR A 92 14.37 16.07 8.72
CA THR A 92 14.37 14.61 8.78
C THR A 92 12.98 14.07 8.46
N GLY A 93 12.94 13.13 7.54
CA GLY A 93 11.73 12.47 7.09
C GLY A 93 11.96 10.98 6.85
N PHE A 94 11.16 10.36 6.00
CA PHE A 94 11.34 8.97 5.63
C PHE A 94 11.10 8.73 4.14
N ARG A 95 11.70 7.66 3.64
CA ARG A 95 11.44 7.07 2.34
C ARG A 95 10.75 5.72 2.54
N GLN A 96 9.71 5.45 1.75
CA GLN A 96 9.03 4.18 1.70
C GLN A 96 9.31 3.49 0.37
N VAL A 97 9.66 2.21 0.43
CA VAL A 97 9.70 1.31 -0.72
C VAL A 97 8.69 0.21 -0.52
N SER A 98 8.00 -0.19 -1.59
CA SER A 98 6.91 -1.16 -1.48
C SER A 98 6.67 -1.92 -2.78
N ARG A 99 5.96 -3.03 -2.66
CA ARG A 99 5.35 -3.79 -3.76
C ARG A 99 3.96 -4.24 -3.36
N GLU A 100 3.12 -4.46 -4.34
CA GLU A 100 1.72 -4.81 -4.10
C GLU A 100 1.24 -5.93 -5.00
N VAL A 101 0.32 -6.72 -4.49
CA VAL A 101 -0.47 -7.67 -5.26
C VAL A 101 -1.95 -7.48 -4.95
N MET A 102 -2.80 -7.75 -5.95
CA MET A 102 -4.24 -7.91 -5.75
C MET A 102 -4.74 -9.01 -6.69
N PHE A 103 -5.38 -10.01 -6.12
CA PHE A 103 -5.95 -11.14 -6.83
C PHE A 103 -7.45 -10.93 -7.04
N PHE A 104 -7.89 -11.05 -8.29
CA PHE A 104 -9.31 -11.12 -8.61
C PHE A 104 -9.84 -12.49 -8.23
N THR A 105 -10.92 -12.54 -7.45
CA THR A 105 -11.52 -13.78 -6.96
C THR A 105 -12.96 -13.90 -7.44
N ASP A 106 -13.45 -15.11 -7.52
CA ASP A 106 -14.88 -15.36 -7.72
C ASP A 106 -15.65 -14.86 -6.48
N PRO A 107 -16.65 -13.98 -6.66
CA PRO A 107 -17.32 -13.33 -5.54
C PRO A 107 -18.20 -14.26 -4.69
N LYS A 108 -18.45 -15.49 -5.17
CA LYS A 108 -19.25 -16.49 -4.46
C LYS A 108 -18.38 -17.50 -3.72
N THR A 109 -17.26 -17.92 -4.33
CA THR A 109 -16.42 -18.99 -3.80
C THR A 109 -15.14 -18.46 -3.12
N GLY A 110 -14.73 -17.21 -3.41
CA GLY A 110 -13.46 -16.64 -2.96
C GLY A 110 -12.22 -17.20 -3.67
N GLN A 111 -12.40 -18.11 -4.63
CA GLN A 111 -11.29 -18.70 -5.38
C GLN A 111 -10.70 -17.71 -6.37
N ILE A 112 -9.39 -17.77 -6.59
CA ILE A 112 -8.69 -16.90 -7.55
C ILE A 112 -9.13 -17.25 -8.97
N VAL A 113 -9.59 -16.23 -9.71
CA VAL A 113 -10.08 -16.35 -11.09
C VAL A 113 -8.90 -16.26 -12.05
N ARG A 114 -8.72 -17.28 -12.91
CA ARG A 114 -7.65 -17.30 -13.94
C ARG A 114 -8.15 -16.89 -15.31
N GLN A 115 -9.41 -17.14 -15.58
CA GLN A 115 -10.10 -16.80 -16.84
C GLN A 115 -11.45 -16.19 -16.52
N TRP A 116 -11.89 -15.28 -17.36
CA TRP A 116 -13.14 -14.59 -17.19
C TRP A 116 -13.88 -14.50 -18.53
N ASP A 117 -15.16 -14.86 -18.51
CA ASP A 117 -16.04 -14.70 -19.65
C ASP A 117 -16.57 -13.27 -19.65
N ASN A 118 -16.08 -12.45 -20.59
CA ASN A 118 -16.45 -11.04 -20.66
C ASN A 118 -17.91 -10.90 -21.10
N PRO A 119 -18.81 -10.39 -20.27
CA PRO A 119 -20.24 -10.35 -20.58
C PRO A 119 -20.62 -9.35 -21.67
N TRP A 120 -19.70 -8.47 -22.08
CA TRP A 120 -19.95 -7.46 -23.11
C TRP A 120 -19.36 -7.83 -24.47
N THR A 121 -18.26 -8.55 -24.51
CA THR A 121 -17.61 -8.96 -25.77
C THR A 121 -17.84 -10.41 -26.09
N GLY A 122 -18.29 -11.24 -25.14
CA GLY A 122 -18.42 -12.68 -25.27
C GLY A 122 -17.07 -13.42 -25.33
N GLU A 123 -15.95 -12.71 -25.16
CA GLU A 123 -14.62 -13.32 -25.20
C GLU A 123 -14.26 -13.90 -23.83
N LYS A 124 -13.60 -15.07 -23.84
CA LYS A 124 -12.91 -15.59 -22.67
C LYS A 124 -11.52 -14.97 -22.62
N VAL A 125 -11.24 -14.24 -21.57
CA VAL A 125 -9.96 -13.54 -21.37
C VAL A 125 -9.18 -14.09 -20.19
N GLU A 126 -7.85 -14.11 -20.28
CA GLU A 126 -6.98 -14.42 -19.16
C GLU A 126 -7.01 -13.24 -18.17
N VAL A 127 -7.26 -13.54 -16.91
CA VAL A 127 -7.24 -12.52 -15.84
C VAL A 127 -5.80 -12.24 -15.46
N MET A 128 -5.38 -10.99 -15.66
CA MET A 128 -4.10 -10.52 -15.15
C MET A 128 -4.30 -9.86 -13.79
N HIS A 129 -3.79 -10.49 -12.75
CA HIS A 129 -3.79 -9.93 -11.40
C HIS A 129 -2.89 -8.71 -11.31
N ILE A 130 -3.15 -7.83 -10.35
CA ILE A 130 -2.26 -6.73 -10.03
C ILE A 130 -1.03 -7.32 -9.33
N ALA A 131 0.15 -7.03 -9.83
CA ALA A 131 1.43 -7.43 -9.26
C ALA A 131 2.46 -6.37 -9.66
N ASN A 132 2.48 -5.28 -8.91
CA ASN A 132 3.31 -4.11 -9.20
C ASN A 132 4.55 -4.12 -8.29
N ASP A 133 5.74 -4.04 -8.89
CA ASP A 133 7.02 -4.06 -8.19
C ASP A 133 8.07 -3.22 -8.95
N PRO A 134 8.45 -2.03 -8.43
CA PRO A 134 8.03 -1.42 -7.16
C PRO A 134 6.80 -0.53 -7.25
N VAL A 135 6.27 -0.15 -6.06
CA VAL A 135 5.27 0.92 -5.88
C VAL A 135 5.76 1.86 -4.77
N ASN A 136 6.89 2.49 -5.02
CA ASN A 136 7.58 3.29 -4.02
C ASN A 136 6.87 4.63 -3.77
N GLY A 137 6.73 5.00 -2.49
CA GLY A 137 6.22 6.30 -2.09
C GLY A 137 7.21 7.44 -2.38
N ARG A 138 6.69 8.64 -2.57
CA ARG A 138 7.54 9.83 -2.57
C ARG A 138 8.10 10.04 -1.16
N PRO A 139 9.37 10.49 -1.04
CA PRO A 139 9.93 10.82 0.27
C PRO A 139 9.09 11.89 0.98
N SER A 140 8.78 11.62 2.26
CA SER A 140 8.04 12.53 3.13
C SER A 140 9.01 13.31 4.00
N PHE A 141 8.91 14.63 4.00
CA PHE A 141 9.72 15.55 4.79
C PHE A 141 8.83 16.58 5.47
N PRO A 142 9.26 17.18 6.60
CA PRO A 142 8.54 18.27 7.25
C PRO A 142 8.32 19.49 6.34
N MET A 143 9.22 19.72 5.39
CA MET A 143 9.11 20.83 4.44
C MET A 143 9.17 20.29 3.00
N SER A 144 8.38 20.85 2.10
CA SER A 144 8.53 20.62 0.66
C SER A 144 9.80 21.28 0.10
N ALA A 145 10.17 20.99 -1.15
CA ALA A 145 11.28 21.65 -1.82
C ALA A 145 11.06 23.17 -1.96
N GLU A 146 9.80 23.59 -2.06
CA GLU A 146 9.38 25.01 -2.17
C GLU A 146 9.20 25.68 -0.79
N GLY A 147 9.58 25.02 0.31
CA GLY A 147 9.47 25.56 1.66
C GLY A 147 8.07 25.56 2.26
N LYS A 148 7.13 24.77 1.71
CA LYS A 148 5.79 24.64 2.29
C LYS A 148 5.80 23.57 3.39
N PRO A 149 5.18 23.83 4.57
CA PRO A 149 5.09 22.86 5.64
C PRO A 149 4.21 21.68 5.23
N TYR A 150 4.62 20.48 5.65
CA TYR A 150 3.81 19.27 5.53
C TYR A 150 2.80 19.22 6.68
N THR A 151 1.55 19.04 6.37
CA THR A 151 0.46 18.90 7.33
C THR A 151 -0.46 17.76 6.92
N ILE A 152 -1.17 17.18 7.89
CA ILE A 152 -2.14 16.12 7.64
C ILE A 152 -3.53 16.65 7.97
N SER A 153 -4.44 16.54 6.99
CA SER A 153 -5.87 16.69 7.26
C SER A 153 -6.34 15.50 8.10
N MET A 154 -6.84 15.78 9.30
CA MET A 154 -7.30 14.76 10.23
C MET A 154 -8.58 15.20 10.92
N GLN A 155 -9.55 14.30 10.99
CA GLN A 155 -10.79 14.51 11.72
C GLN A 155 -10.82 13.62 12.95
N ARG A 156 -11.17 14.20 14.10
CA ARG A 156 -11.37 13.43 15.33
C ARG A 156 -12.85 13.07 15.49
N MET A 157 -13.11 11.79 15.72
CA MET A 157 -14.45 11.24 15.98
C MET A 157 -14.40 10.44 17.28
N GLY A 158 -14.57 11.12 18.41
CA GLY A 158 -14.45 10.51 19.74
C GLY A 158 -13.02 10.00 20.00
N GLN A 159 -12.90 8.67 20.17
CA GLN A 159 -11.60 7.99 20.35
C GLN A 159 -10.87 7.64 19.05
N TRP A 160 -11.46 7.92 17.89
CA TRP A 160 -10.91 7.64 16.57
C TRP A 160 -10.43 8.91 15.91
N VAL A 161 -9.46 8.76 15.05
CA VAL A 161 -9.03 9.77 14.08
C VAL A 161 -9.13 9.18 12.68
N GLN A 162 -9.56 10.02 11.73
CA GLN A 162 -9.67 9.68 10.32
C GLN A 162 -8.79 10.59 9.50
N MET A 163 -8.07 10.02 8.53
CA MET A 163 -7.19 10.72 7.59
C MET A 163 -7.63 10.37 6.16
N PRO A 164 -8.38 11.25 5.49
CA PRO A 164 -8.70 11.08 4.08
C PRO A 164 -7.48 11.40 3.21
N ILE A 165 -7.23 10.56 2.20
CA ILE A 165 -6.20 10.75 1.18
C ILE A 165 -6.83 10.51 -0.17
N GLU A 166 -6.80 11.51 -1.03
CA GLU A 166 -7.33 11.44 -2.38
C GLU A 166 -6.18 11.49 -3.39
N VAL A 167 -6.20 10.58 -4.35
CA VAL A 167 -5.17 10.45 -5.38
C VAL A 167 -5.83 10.50 -6.76
N PRO A 168 -6.02 11.70 -7.33
CA PRO A 168 -6.47 11.83 -8.71
C PRO A 168 -5.34 11.46 -9.67
N LEU A 169 -5.62 10.55 -10.59
CA LEU A 169 -4.69 10.06 -11.60
C LEU A 169 -5.20 10.43 -12.99
N PHE A 170 -4.49 11.29 -13.69
CA PHE A 170 -4.79 11.67 -15.06
C PHE A 170 -3.49 11.95 -15.82
N TYR A 171 -3.08 10.99 -16.64
CA TYR A 171 -1.81 11.07 -17.36
C TYR A 171 -1.83 10.27 -18.66
N GLU A 172 -0.77 10.38 -19.49
CA GLU A 172 -0.64 9.60 -20.72
C GLU A 172 -0.67 8.09 -20.40
N ASN A 173 -1.57 7.36 -21.07
CA ASN A 173 -1.67 5.93 -20.85
C ASN A 173 -0.43 5.22 -21.41
N PRO A 174 0.27 4.38 -20.61
CA PRO A 174 1.43 3.62 -21.10
C PRO A 174 1.15 2.72 -22.30
N LEU A 175 -0.13 2.37 -22.51
CA LEU A 175 -0.61 1.57 -23.64
C LEU A 175 -1.16 2.44 -24.77
N GLY A 176 -1.07 3.75 -24.70
CA GLY A 176 -1.45 4.66 -25.77
C GLY A 176 -0.66 4.39 -27.07
N GLY A 177 -1.18 4.84 -28.19
CA GLY A 177 -0.55 4.60 -29.49
C GLY A 177 -0.77 3.17 -30.02
N ASP A 178 0.21 2.30 -29.94
CA ASP A 178 0.21 0.96 -30.53
C ASP A 178 -0.78 -0.04 -29.93
N TYR A 179 -1.35 0.25 -28.77
CA TYR A 179 -2.20 -0.66 -28.02
C TYR A 179 -3.60 -0.10 -27.75
N GLN A 180 -4.10 0.78 -28.59
CA GLN A 180 -5.40 1.44 -28.42
C GLN A 180 -6.60 0.51 -28.43
N ASP A 181 -6.47 -0.70 -28.97
CA ASP A 181 -7.51 -1.74 -28.89
C ASP A 181 -7.85 -2.14 -27.45
N PHE A 182 -6.96 -1.85 -26.50
CA PHE A 182 -7.12 -2.20 -25.09
C PHE A 182 -7.58 -1.00 -24.24
N VAL A 183 -7.12 0.21 -24.57
CA VAL A 183 -7.29 1.40 -23.74
C VAL A 183 -7.25 2.68 -24.58
N GLY A 184 -7.75 3.78 -24.01
CA GLY A 184 -7.59 5.12 -24.60
C GLY A 184 -6.18 5.69 -24.43
N ASN A 185 -5.95 6.90 -24.95
CA ASN A 185 -4.67 7.61 -24.86
C ASN A 185 -4.36 8.17 -23.45
N LYS A 186 -5.37 8.46 -22.69
CA LYS A 186 -5.27 8.94 -21.32
C LYS A 186 -5.66 7.84 -20.34
N TYR A 187 -4.94 7.74 -19.26
CA TYR A 187 -5.33 6.97 -18.10
C TYR A 187 -6.06 7.86 -17.11
N HIS A 188 -7.22 7.43 -16.68
CA HIS A 188 -8.03 8.17 -15.72
C HIS A 188 -8.44 7.26 -14.57
N ALA A 189 -8.10 7.68 -13.35
CA ALA A 189 -8.56 7.02 -12.13
C ALA A 189 -8.65 8.02 -10.98
N MET A 190 -9.47 7.69 -10.00
CA MET A 190 -9.54 8.35 -8.70
C MET A 190 -9.41 7.29 -7.63
N GLU A 191 -8.45 7.45 -6.73
CA GLU A 191 -8.30 6.62 -5.54
C GLU A 191 -8.64 7.45 -4.31
N ILE A 192 -9.45 6.88 -3.43
CA ILE A 192 -9.89 7.49 -2.18
C ILE A 192 -9.55 6.52 -1.06
N PHE A 193 -8.70 6.95 -0.14
CA PHE A 193 -8.31 6.21 1.04
C PHE A 193 -8.80 6.94 2.28
N ASP A 194 -9.46 6.24 3.18
CA ASP A 194 -9.79 6.74 4.51
C ASP A 194 -9.11 5.86 5.56
N PHE A 195 -8.02 6.35 6.12
CA PHE A 195 -7.34 5.68 7.22
C PHE A 195 -8.01 6.05 8.54
N ALA A 196 -8.40 5.05 9.31
CA ALA A 196 -8.96 5.24 10.65
C ALA A 196 -8.12 4.52 11.69
N ALA A 197 -7.73 5.23 12.74
CA ALA A 197 -6.94 4.69 13.85
C ALA A 197 -7.48 5.17 15.19
N ARG A 198 -7.14 4.46 16.27
CA ARG A 198 -7.35 4.98 17.61
C ARG A 198 -6.44 6.19 17.83
N ALA A 199 -7.03 7.27 18.35
CA ALA A 199 -6.32 8.53 18.55
C ALA A 199 -5.13 8.37 19.51
N ASP A 200 -5.29 7.57 20.57
CA ASP A 200 -4.23 7.29 21.54
C ASP A 200 -3.09 6.49 20.88
N GLU A 201 -3.37 5.46 20.08
CA GLU A 201 -2.32 4.68 19.40
C GLU A 201 -1.55 5.49 18.36
N LEU A 202 -2.23 6.34 17.61
CA LEU A 202 -1.59 7.10 16.53
C LEU A 202 -0.87 8.35 17.03
N LEU A 203 -1.46 9.08 17.99
CA LEU A 203 -0.99 10.40 18.39
C LEU A 203 -0.15 10.40 19.66
N ASP A 204 -0.26 9.40 20.54
CA ASP A 204 0.54 9.34 21.77
C ASP A 204 1.87 8.61 21.51
N THR A 205 2.99 9.30 21.80
CA THR A 205 4.34 8.76 21.55
C THR A 205 4.72 7.59 22.45
N LYS A 206 3.91 7.23 23.46
CA LYS A 206 4.09 6.00 24.24
C LYS A 206 3.89 4.73 23.38
N TYR A 207 3.10 4.82 22.29
CA TYR A 207 2.92 3.74 21.34
C TYR A 207 3.94 3.90 20.21
N PRO A 208 4.73 2.89 19.87
CA PRO A 208 5.77 3.00 18.86
C PRO A 208 5.22 3.02 17.43
N THR A 209 4.02 2.52 17.20
CA THR A 209 3.31 2.49 15.90
C THR A 209 1.82 2.44 16.11
N ALA A 210 1.04 2.56 15.03
CA ALA A 210 -0.40 2.35 15.01
C ALA A 210 -0.77 1.27 14.00
N TYR A 211 -1.96 0.68 14.18
CA TYR A 211 -2.53 -0.32 13.29
C TYR A 211 -3.87 0.20 12.71
N PRO A 212 -3.81 1.17 11.79
CA PRO A 212 -5.01 1.73 11.19
C PRO A 212 -5.74 0.71 10.33
N SER A 213 -7.07 0.83 10.29
CA SER A 213 -7.88 0.31 9.20
C SER A 213 -7.87 1.30 8.03
N VAL A 214 -8.21 0.83 6.85
CA VAL A 214 -8.32 1.66 5.66
C VAL A 214 -9.54 1.24 4.84
N SER A 215 -10.37 2.21 4.48
CA SER A 215 -11.33 2.07 3.39
C SER A 215 -10.65 2.52 2.10
N TRP A 216 -10.83 1.79 1.02
CA TRP A 216 -10.29 2.14 -0.29
C TRP A 216 -11.35 2.02 -1.37
N VAL A 217 -11.55 3.11 -2.08
CA VAL A 217 -12.38 3.14 -3.28
C VAL A 217 -11.51 3.58 -4.44
N ARG A 218 -11.59 2.86 -5.55
CA ARG A 218 -10.97 3.26 -6.81
C ARG A 218 -12.00 3.22 -7.92
N ILE A 219 -12.11 4.31 -8.64
CA ILE A 219 -12.86 4.40 -9.88
C ILE A 219 -11.83 4.61 -10.99
N SER A 220 -11.78 3.73 -11.96
CA SER A 220 -10.79 3.81 -13.04
C SER A 220 -11.33 3.33 -14.36
N ASP A 221 -10.57 3.59 -15.42
CA ASP A 221 -10.76 2.93 -16.70
C ASP A 221 -10.71 1.40 -16.52
N TRP A 222 -11.29 0.67 -17.50
CA TRP A 222 -11.26 -0.77 -17.53
C TRP A 222 -9.82 -1.30 -17.46
N MET A 223 -9.65 -2.43 -16.76
CA MET A 223 -8.36 -3.11 -16.75
C MET A 223 -7.99 -3.53 -18.19
N PRO A 224 -6.73 -3.32 -18.63
CA PRO A 224 -6.37 -3.51 -20.05
C PRO A 224 -6.59 -4.95 -20.53
N TRP A 225 -6.41 -5.94 -19.68
CA TRP A 225 -6.62 -7.35 -19.99
C TRP A 225 -8.10 -7.72 -20.22
N MET A 226 -9.05 -6.86 -19.81
CA MET A 226 -10.48 -7.09 -20.01
C MET A 226 -10.91 -6.92 -21.47
N LYS A 227 -10.07 -6.37 -22.34
CA LYS A 227 -10.32 -6.18 -23.79
C LYS A 227 -11.62 -5.46 -24.10
N MET A 228 -11.87 -4.37 -23.41
CA MET A 228 -13.14 -3.62 -23.53
C MET A 228 -13.25 -2.80 -24.83
N ARG A 229 -12.20 -2.71 -25.66
CA ARG A 229 -12.22 -2.14 -27.02
C ARG A 229 -12.86 -0.76 -27.11
N GLY A 230 -12.46 0.14 -26.19
CA GLY A 230 -12.98 1.51 -26.15
C GLY A 230 -14.44 1.63 -25.66
N ARG A 231 -15.02 0.55 -25.11
CA ARG A 231 -16.34 0.61 -24.48
C ARG A 231 -16.31 1.62 -23.33
N HIS A 232 -17.26 2.55 -23.35
CA HIS A 232 -17.45 3.49 -22.25
C HIS A 232 -17.84 2.78 -20.96
N GLY A 233 -17.42 3.33 -19.83
CA GLY A 233 -17.66 2.82 -18.50
C GLY A 233 -16.41 2.75 -17.65
N ASN A 234 -16.58 2.38 -16.40
CA ASN A 234 -15.53 2.31 -15.41
C ASN A 234 -15.58 0.98 -14.65
N ILE A 235 -14.44 0.63 -14.07
CA ILE A 235 -14.35 -0.39 -13.04
C ILE A 235 -14.25 0.30 -11.67
N VAL A 236 -15.02 -0.18 -10.71
CA VAL A 236 -15.11 0.37 -9.36
C VAL A 236 -14.64 -0.68 -8.37
N PHE A 237 -13.57 -0.38 -7.67
CA PHE A 237 -13.08 -1.17 -6.54
C PHE A 237 -13.61 -0.54 -5.25
N ASN A 238 -14.12 -1.38 -4.37
CA ASN A 238 -14.54 -0.98 -3.03
C ASN A 238 -14.04 -2.03 -2.05
N ALA A 239 -13.06 -1.66 -1.24
CA ALA A 239 -12.39 -2.56 -0.31
C ALA A 239 -12.19 -1.93 1.05
N MET A 240 -12.03 -2.79 2.04
CA MET A 240 -11.59 -2.43 3.38
C MET A 240 -10.36 -3.26 3.75
N GLY A 241 -9.49 -2.67 4.53
CA GLY A 241 -8.27 -3.33 4.95
C GLY A 241 -7.72 -2.79 6.25
N ALA A 242 -6.56 -3.30 6.61
CA ALA A 242 -5.85 -2.86 7.80
C ALA A 242 -4.34 -3.11 7.68
N LYS A 243 -3.57 -2.37 8.45
CA LYS A 243 -2.18 -2.70 8.73
C LYS A 243 -2.13 -3.90 9.67
N LEU A 244 -1.43 -4.95 9.24
CA LEU A 244 -1.25 -6.18 10.01
C LEU A 244 0.05 -6.11 10.85
N LYS A 245 0.12 -6.93 11.88
CA LYS A 245 1.34 -7.04 12.70
C LYS A 245 2.45 -7.78 11.98
N SER A 246 2.10 -8.70 11.08
CA SER A 246 3.07 -9.47 10.32
C SER A 246 2.49 -10.03 9.03
N TYR A 247 3.37 -10.46 8.12
CA TYR A 247 3.00 -11.19 6.90
C TYR A 247 2.24 -12.51 7.19
N ALA A 248 2.50 -13.16 8.32
CA ALA A 248 1.84 -14.40 8.69
C ALA A 248 0.34 -14.26 8.96
N GLU A 249 -0.14 -13.04 9.26
CA GLU A 249 -1.57 -12.76 9.49
C GLU A 249 -2.38 -12.61 8.19
N LEU A 250 -1.72 -12.58 7.02
CA LEU A 250 -2.43 -12.58 5.74
C LEU A 250 -3.29 -13.85 5.58
N PRO A 251 -4.46 -13.76 4.94
CA PRO A 251 -5.26 -14.94 4.59
C PRO A 251 -4.47 -15.97 3.77
N ALA A 252 -4.79 -17.25 3.95
CA ALA A 252 -4.11 -18.34 3.24
C ALA A 252 -4.16 -18.16 1.73
N VAL A 253 -5.31 -17.75 1.17
CA VAL A 253 -5.48 -17.52 -0.27
C VAL A 253 -4.42 -16.58 -0.87
N ILE A 254 -4.04 -15.53 -0.13
CA ILE A 254 -2.98 -14.61 -0.56
C ILE A 254 -1.60 -15.25 -0.39
N ARG A 255 -1.31 -15.81 0.78
CA ARG A 255 0.01 -16.39 1.09
C ARG A 255 0.36 -17.53 0.14
N ASP A 256 -0.59 -18.43 -0.12
CA ASP A 256 -0.40 -19.59 -0.98
C ASP A 256 -0.18 -19.17 -2.44
N GLU A 257 -0.94 -18.19 -2.91
CA GLU A 257 -0.76 -17.65 -4.26
C GLU A 257 0.58 -16.92 -4.41
N ILE A 258 0.99 -16.13 -3.41
CA ILE A 258 2.29 -15.47 -3.41
C ILE A 258 3.41 -16.52 -3.42
N ALA A 259 3.34 -17.52 -2.57
CA ALA A 259 4.35 -18.58 -2.52
C ALA A 259 4.49 -19.32 -3.85
N ALA A 260 3.36 -19.58 -4.52
CA ALA A 260 3.33 -20.33 -5.78
C ALA A 260 3.79 -19.52 -6.99
N ARG A 261 3.46 -18.22 -7.07
CA ARG A 261 3.59 -17.43 -8.32
C ARG A 261 4.32 -16.11 -8.19
N TYR A 262 4.43 -15.57 -6.98
CA TYR A 262 5.01 -14.25 -6.71
C TYR A 262 5.99 -14.27 -5.53
N PRO A 263 6.96 -15.20 -5.46
CA PRO A 263 7.76 -15.46 -4.25
C PRO A 263 8.55 -14.25 -3.76
N THR A 264 8.85 -13.28 -4.61
CA THR A 264 9.53 -12.04 -4.21
C THR A 264 8.64 -11.13 -3.35
N TYR A 265 7.32 -11.32 -3.36
CA TYR A 265 6.37 -10.48 -2.62
C TYR A 265 6.20 -10.90 -1.14
N VAL A 266 6.96 -11.87 -0.66
CA VAL A 266 7.05 -12.21 0.78
C VAL A 266 7.83 -11.15 1.58
N ALA A 267 8.58 -10.30 0.90
CA ALA A 267 9.39 -9.23 1.51
C ALA A 267 9.29 -7.93 0.70
N PRO A 268 9.49 -6.76 1.32
CA PRO A 268 9.53 -5.49 0.59
C PRO A 268 10.75 -5.41 -0.35
N PRO A 269 10.78 -4.47 -1.31
CA PRO A 269 11.98 -4.16 -2.08
C PRO A 269 13.11 -3.66 -1.16
N PRO A 270 14.39 -3.70 -1.60
CA PRO A 270 15.50 -3.07 -0.88
C PRO A 270 15.24 -1.58 -0.59
N THR A 271 15.75 -1.06 0.53
CA THR A 271 15.52 0.33 0.95
C THR A 271 16.04 1.39 -0.03
N ASP A 272 17.01 1.03 -0.84
CA ASP A 272 17.62 1.87 -1.90
C ASP A 272 16.97 1.68 -3.28
N ASP A 273 15.89 0.91 -3.38
CA ASP A 273 15.21 0.67 -4.65
C ASP A 273 14.80 1.99 -5.32
N ALA A 274 15.44 2.28 -6.45
CA ALA A 274 15.23 3.47 -7.26
C ALA A 274 14.56 3.16 -8.61
N ARG A 275 14.10 1.91 -8.81
CA ARG A 275 13.38 1.54 -10.04
C ARG A 275 12.13 2.42 -10.20
N PRO A 276 11.75 2.74 -11.46
CA PRO A 276 10.47 3.39 -11.72
C PRO A 276 9.31 2.54 -11.20
N ASN A 277 8.29 3.20 -10.65
CA ASN A 277 7.09 2.51 -10.20
C ASN A 277 6.39 1.80 -11.36
N GLU A 278 5.92 0.61 -11.07
CA GLU A 278 5.08 -0.16 -11.97
C GLU A 278 3.60 0.12 -11.71
N THR A 279 2.82 -0.01 -12.77
CA THR A 279 1.37 -0.06 -12.73
C THR A 279 0.90 -1.28 -13.51
N THR A 280 -0.32 -1.70 -13.31
CA THR A 280 -0.90 -2.80 -14.12
C THR A 280 -0.77 -2.53 -15.62
N TRP A 281 -0.84 -1.28 -16.06
CA TRP A 281 -0.69 -0.88 -17.47
C TRP A 281 0.73 -1.06 -17.97
N THR A 282 1.75 -0.68 -17.19
CA THR A 282 3.16 -0.86 -17.55
C THR A 282 3.53 -2.34 -17.58
N VAL A 283 3.03 -3.12 -16.61
CA VAL A 283 3.23 -4.58 -16.57
C VAL A 283 2.57 -5.27 -17.76
N PHE A 284 1.32 -4.89 -18.08
CA PHE A 284 0.60 -5.45 -19.23
C PHE A 284 1.31 -5.11 -20.56
N LYS A 285 1.78 -3.87 -20.72
CA LYS A 285 2.59 -3.47 -21.87
C LYS A 285 3.81 -4.34 -22.05
N LYS A 286 4.57 -4.60 -20.99
CA LYS A 286 5.74 -5.48 -21.02
C LYS A 286 5.39 -6.89 -21.50
N ARG A 287 4.24 -7.44 -21.06
CA ARG A 287 3.74 -8.75 -21.54
C ARG A 287 3.44 -8.72 -23.05
N LEU A 288 2.76 -7.68 -23.53
CA LEU A 288 2.44 -7.53 -24.96
C LEU A 288 3.71 -7.38 -25.79
N ASP A 289 4.66 -6.55 -25.35
CA ASP A 289 5.96 -6.36 -26.04
C ASP A 289 6.75 -7.67 -26.11
N ALA A 290 6.77 -8.45 -25.03
CA ALA A 290 7.41 -9.75 -24.99
C ALA A 290 6.75 -10.74 -25.96
N ALA A 291 5.41 -10.79 -25.99
CA ALA A 291 4.67 -11.66 -26.90
C ALA A 291 4.91 -11.28 -28.38
N ARG A 292 4.98 -9.98 -28.71
CA ARG A 292 5.30 -9.50 -30.07
C ARG A 292 6.70 -9.92 -30.51
N LYS A 293 7.69 -9.85 -29.61
CA LYS A 293 9.08 -10.27 -29.91
C LYS A 293 9.22 -11.77 -30.09
N ALA A 294 8.37 -12.57 -29.42
CA ALA A 294 8.39 -14.03 -29.53
C ALA A 294 7.63 -14.53 -30.75
N ALA A 295 6.79 -13.71 -31.42
CA ALA A 295 6.07 -14.08 -32.61
C ALA A 295 7.06 -14.21 -33.79
N PRO A 296 6.97 -15.28 -34.63
CA PRO A 296 7.79 -15.40 -35.81
C PRO A 296 7.54 -14.21 -36.75
N ALA A 297 8.62 -13.69 -37.34
CA ALA A 297 8.51 -12.66 -38.36
C ALA A 297 7.62 -13.19 -39.51
N LYS A 298 6.54 -12.47 -39.80
CA LYS A 298 5.64 -12.80 -40.92
C LYS A 298 6.28 -12.48 -42.24
#